data_e081fa2640b3c8a1fd2dae4189977b46
#
_entry.id   e081fa2640b3c8a1fd2dae4189977b46
#
_cell.length_a   1.000
_cell.length_b   1.000
_cell.length_c   1.000
_cell.angle_alpha   90.00
_cell.angle_beta   90.00
_cell.angle_gamma   90.00
#
_symmetry.space_group_name_H-M   'P 1'
#
loop_
_entity.id
_entity.type
_entity.pdbx_description
1 polymer ?
#
loop_
_entity_poly.entity_id
_entity_poly.type
_entity_poly.pdbx_seq_one_letter_code
_entity_poly.pdbx_strand_id
1 'polypeptide(L)'
;SQHGLSMQDMRTVSRLLHAIGDFERIGDHALNLQESAKELHEKQLTFSTIAREEVDVLTSLLEDLLNSALRSFQSDDPQMARQVEPLEETMDLLTEEIRSRHIRRLQSGQCTIQLGSILNDLLNNAERVGDHCSNIAVSVIEEQEKQAASHAYLHSLKKNDEFSFQLQQNLSRYVL
;
A
#
# COMPACT_ATOMS: atom_id res chain seq x y z
N SER A 1 -2.14 -9.02 -44.82
CA SER A 1 -2.50 -7.74 -44.17
C SER A 1 -2.07 -7.79 -42.71
N GLN A 2 -0.97 -7.11 -42.39
CA GLN A 2 -0.59 -6.84 -41.01
C GLN A 2 -1.62 -5.86 -40.46
N HIS A 3 -2.54 -6.32 -39.62
CA HIS A 3 -3.36 -5.43 -38.83
C HIS A 3 -2.44 -4.82 -37.77
N GLY A 4 -2.01 -3.57 -37.97
CA GLY A 4 -1.33 -2.80 -36.95
C GLY A 4 -2.26 -2.65 -35.73
N LEU A 5 -1.69 -2.76 -34.53
CA LEU A 5 -2.39 -2.51 -33.28
C LEU A 5 -3.05 -1.10 -33.33
N SER A 6 -4.29 -0.99 -32.92
CA SER A 6 -4.94 0.31 -32.77
C SER A 6 -4.23 1.13 -31.65
N MET A 7 -4.42 2.44 -31.66
CA MET A 7 -3.90 3.29 -30.57
C MET A 7 -4.45 2.85 -29.20
N GLN A 8 -5.66 2.32 -29.17
CA GLN A 8 -6.28 1.79 -27.95
C GLN A 8 -5.60 0.48 -27.51
N ASP A 9 -5.33 -0.43 -28.44
CA ASP A 9 -4.61 -1.67 -28.11
C ASP A 9 -3.21 -1.38 -27.57
N MET A 10 -2.49 -0.42 -28.18
CA MET A 10 -1.17 0.00 -27.68
C MET A 10 -1.21 0.55 -26.26
N ARG A 11 -2.24 1.34 -25.91
CA ARG A 11 -2.42 1.84 -24.54
C ARG A 11 -2.71 0.72 -23.58
N THR A 12 -3.63 -0.17 -23.91
CA THR A 12 -3.97 -1.33 -23.08
C THR A 12 -2.73 -2.21 -22.84
N VAL A 13 -1.93 -2.47 -23.87
CA VAL A 13 -0.67 -3.22 -23.72
C VAL A 13 0.31 -2.49 -22.81
N SER A 14 0.46 -1.17 -22.97
CA SER A 14 1.33 -0.37 -22.10
C SER A 14 0.89 -0.44 -20.62
N ARG A 15 -0.41 -0.27 -20.36
CA ARG A 15 -0.98 -0.41 -19.01
C ARG A 15 -0.69 -1.79 -18.41
N LEU A 16 -0.95 -2.85 -19.17
CA LEU A 16 -0.70 -4.22 -18.69
C LEU A 16 0.78 -4.45 -18.38
N LEU A 17 1.69 -3.93 -19.21
CA LEU A 17 3.13 -4.06 -18.95
C LEU A 17 3.57 -3.32 -17.69
N HIS A 18 3.02 -2.12 -17.42
CA HIS A 18 3.30 -1.41 -16.18
C HIS A 18 2.73 -2.14 -14.98
N ALA A 19 1.47 -2.60 -15.05
CA ALA A 19 0.83 -3.35 -13.97
C ALA A 19 1.58 -4.65 -13.61
N ILE A 20 2.12 -5.36 -14.60
CA ILE A 20 2.95 -6.57 -14.37
C ILE A 20 4.16 -6.20 -13.48
N GLY A 21 4.83 -5.07 -13.78
CA GLY A 21 5.95 -4.60 -12.96
C GLY A 21 5.55 -4.29 -11.52
N ASP A 22 4.39 -3.65 -11.32
CA ASP A 22 3.88 -3.37 -9.96
C ASP A 22 3.50 -4.66 -9.23
N PHE A 23 2.84 -5.63 -9.89
CA PHE A 23 2.53 -6.93 -9.29
C PHE A 23 3.79 -7.73 -8.92
N GLU A 24 4.83 -7.68 -9.76
CA GLU A 24 6.13 -8.31 -9.46
C GLU A 24 6.75 -7.69 -8.21
N ARG A 25 6.74 -6.35 -8.10
CA ARG A 25 7.25 -5.63 -6.92
C ARG A 25 6.47 -5.94 -5.65
N ILE A 26 5.14 -6.00 -5.73
CA ILE A 26 4.30 -6.45 -4.61
C ILE A 26 4.72 -7.85 -4.15
N GLY A 27 4.96 -8.77 -5.09
CA GLY A 27 5.46 -10.11 -4.78
C GLY A 27 6.83 -10.11 -4.08
N ASP A 28 7.77 -9.28 -4.55
CA ASP A 28 9.10 -9.11 -3.93
C ASP A 28 8.97 -8.60 -2.47
N HIS A 29 8.13 -7.60 -2.25
CA HIS A 29 7.89 -7.08 -0.89
C HIS A 29 7.17 -8.08 0.01
N ALA A 30 6.26 -8.91 -0.53
CA ALA A 30 5.63 -9.99 0.22
C ALA A 30 6.66 -11.05 0.69
N LEU A 31 7.65 -11.36 -0.13
CA LEU A 31 8.76 -12.23 0.28
C LEU A 31 9.59 -11.60 1.40
N ASN A 32 9.88 -10.31 1.33
CA ASN A 32 10.59 -9.60 2.40
C ASN A 32 9.79 -9.62 3.73
N LEU A 33 8.47 -9.45 3.67
CA LEU A 33 7.60 -9.57 4.85
C LEU A 33 7.66 -10.99 5.44
N GLN A 34 7.66 -12.02 4.59
CA GLN A 34 7.84 -13.41 5.01
C GLN A 34 9.20 -13.64 5.67
N GLU A 35 10.28 -13.06 5.12
CA GLU A 35 11.63 -13.16 5.71
C GLU A 35 11.69 -12.52 7.10
N SER A 36 11.05 -11.36 7.30
CA SER A 36 10.94 -10.70 8.61
C SER A 36 10.19 -11.58 9.62
N ALA A 37 9.08 -12.21 9.21
CA ALA A 37 8.32 -13.14 10.06
C ALA A 37 9.15 -14.40 10.40
N LYS A 38 9.91 -14.92 9.44
CA LYS A 38 10.83 -16.06 9.64
C LYS A 38 11.95 -15.69 10.61
N GLU A 39 12.54 -14.50 10.49
CA GLU A 39 13.57 -14.01 11.40
C GLU A 39 13.06 -13.95 12.86
N LEU A 40 11.86 -13.42 13.09
CA LEU A 40 11.21 -13.42 14.40
C LEU A 40 11.11 -14.83 14.95
N HIS A 41 10.66 -15.79 14.14
CA HIS A 41 10.48 -17.18 14.55
C HIS A 41 11.81 -17.87 14.87
N GLU A 42 12.79 -17.80 13.98
CA GLU A 42 14.10 -18.47 14.13
C GLU A 42 14.89 -17.93 15.33
N LYS A 43 14.81 -16.62 15.58
CA LYS A 43 15.47 -15.96 16.70
C LYS A 43 14.66 -15.99 17.99
N GLN A 44 13.47 -16.59 17.98
CA GLN A 44 12.53 -16.63 19.10
C GLN A 44 12.23 -15.24 19.68
N LEU A 45 12.17 -14.25 18.80
CA LEU A 45 11.83 -12.88 19.16
C LEU A 45 10.32 -12.67 19.13
N THR A 46 9.82 -11.92 20.09
CA THR A 46 8.39 -11.62 20.20
C THR A 46 8.20 -10.13 20.45
N PHE A 47 7.36 -9.50 19.66
CA PHE A 47 6.89 -8.13 19.93
C PHE A 47 6.10 -8.07 21.24
N SER A 48 6.11 -6.92 21.89
CA SER A 48 5.21 -6.65 23.01
C SER A 48 3.74 -6.76 22.56
N THR A 49 2.81 -6.93 23.49
CA THR A 49 1.37 -6.99 23.17
C THR A 49 0.94 -5.78 22.35
N ILE A 50 1.33 -4.57 22.76
CA ILE A 50 1.02 -3.32 22.07
C ILE A 50 1.59 -3.32 20.64
N ALA A 51 2.86 -3.72 20.47
CA ALA A 51 3.46 -3.74 19.12
C ALA A 51 2.83 -4.81 18.21
N ARG A 52 2.32 -5.91 18.75
CA ARG A 52 1.57 -6.93 17.98
C ARG A 52 0.22 -6.37 17.52
N GLU A 53 -0.50 -5.69 18.40
CA GLU A 53 -1.76 -5.02 18.05
C GLU A 53 -1.55 -3.99 16.94
N GLU A 54 -0.46 -3.21 17.00
CA GLU A 54 -0.08 -2.26 15.94
C GLU A 54 0.20 -2.99 14.60
N VAL A 55 0.92 -4.11 14.63
CA VAL A 55 1.20 -4.93 13.43
C VAL A 55 -0.06 -5.59 12.89
N ASP A 56 -0.98 -6.02 13.74
CA ASP A 56 -2.26 -6.61 13.33
C ASP A 56 -3.12 -5.56 12.59
N VAL A 57 -3.18 -4.33 13.09
CA VAL A 57 -3.88 -3.21 12.42
C VAL A 57 -3.25 -2.91 11.06
N LEU A 58 -1.91 -2.84 11.00
CA LEU A 58 -1.16 -2.63 9.76
C LEU A 58 -1.45 -3.72 8.72
N THR A 59 -1.45 -4.98 9.16
CA THR A 59 -1.72 -6.13 8.28
C THR A 59 -3.14 -6.09 7.74
N SER A 60 -4.13 -5.75 8.58
CA SER A 60 -5.53 -5.60 8.14
C SER A 60 -5.68 -4.49 7.09
N LEU A 61 -5.02 -3.35 7.28
CA LEU A 61 -5.03 -2.27 6.30
C LEU A 61 -4.34 -2.69 4.99
N LEU A 62 -3.22 -3.40 5.08
CA LEU A 62 -2.49 -3.91 3.91
C LEU A 62 -3.34 -4.89 3.09
N GLU A 63 -4.09 -5.78 3.75
CA GLU A 63 -5.02 -6.70 3.09
C GLU A 63 -6.15 -5.95 2.37
N ASP A 64 -6.75 -4.94 3.01
CA ASP A 64 -7.81 -4.13 2.40
C ASP A 64 -7.29 -3.34 1.19
N LEU A 65 -6.08 -2.78 1.30
CA LEU A 65 -5.42 -2.05 0.22
C LEU A 65 -5.13 -2.94 -1.00
N LEU A 66 -4.52 -4.11 -0.77
CA LEU A 66 -4.26 -5.12 -1.80
C LEU A 66 -5.54 -5.60 -2.47
N ASN A 67 -6.56 -5.94 -1.69
CA ASN A 67 -7.84 -6.39 -2.21
C ASN A 67 -8.51 -5.32 -3.07
N SER A 68 -8.48 -4.06 -2.64
CA SER A 68 -9.06 -2.93 -3.38
C SER A 68 -8.34 -2.71 -4.72
N ALA A 69 -7.01 -2.71 -4.72
CA ALA A 69 -6.20 -2.56 -5.92
C ALA A 69 -6.41 -3.72 -6.91
N LEU A 70 -6.36 -4.97 -6.42
CA LEU A 70 -6.56 -6.16 -7.25
C LEU A 70 -7.95 -6.20 -7.87
N ARG A 71 -9.00 -5.95 -7.07
CA ARG A 71 -10.39 -5.97 -7.56
C ARG A 71 -10.67 -4.86 -8.55
N SER A 72 -10.16 -3.64 -8.31
CA SER A 72 -10.30 -2.54 -9.26
C SER A 72 -9.65 -2.86 -10.62
N PHE A 73 -8.48 -3.48 -10.60
CA PHE A 73 -7.76 -3.90 -11.81
C PHE A 73 -8.50 -5.03 -12.54
N GLN A 74 -8.99 -6.05 -11.82
CA GLN A 74 -9.70 -7.19 -12.40
C GLN A 74 -11.05 -6.81 -13.03
N SER A 75 -11.77 -5.88 -12.41
CA SER A 75 -13.08 -5.41 -12.89
C SER A 75 -13.00 -4.20 -13.82
N ASP A 76 -11.80 -3.63 -14.00
CA ASP A 76 -11.57 -2.38 -14.73
C ASP A 76 -12.48 -1.24 -14.23
N ASP A 77 -12.64 -1.17 -12.90
CA ASP A 77 -13.58 -0.26 -12.23
C ASP A 77 -12.85 0.96 -11.64
N PRO A 78 -12.96 2.15 -12.29
CA PRO A 78 -12.30 3.36 -11.81
C PRO A 78 -12.88 3.91 -10.50
N GLN A 79 -14.14 3.61 -10.16
CA GLN A 79 -14.72 4.03 -8.89
C GLN A 79 -14.10 3.28 -7.72
N MET A 80 -13.89 1.98 -7.90
CA MET A 80 -13.18 1.16 -6.92
C MET A 80 -11.70 1.55 -6.84
N ALA A 81 -11.05 1.88 -7.95
CA ALA A 81 -9.67 2.32 -7.98
C ALA A 81 -9.45 3.63 -7.19
N ARG A 82 -10.43 4.57 -7.21
CA ARG A 82 -10.36 5.81 -6.43
C ARG A 82 -10.36 5.60 -4.90
N GLN A 83 -10.77 4.43 -4.43
CA GLN A 83 -10.74 4.11 -2.99
C GLN A 83 -9.36 3.65 -2.51
N VAL A 84 -8.44 3.34 -3.43
CA VAL A 84 -7.10 2.85 -3.09
C VAL A 84 -6.23 3.96 -2.51
N GLU A 85 -6.24 5.14 -3.08
CA GLU A 85 -5.41 6.26 -2.62
C GLU A 85 -5.70 6.70 -1.17
N PRO A 86 -6.96 6.80 -0.70
CA PRO A 86 -7.23 7.05 0.73
C PRO A 86 -6.72 5.94 1.66
N LEU A 87 -6.67 4.68 1.19
CA LEU A 87 -6.11 3.57 1.96
C LEU A 87 -4.58 3.65 2.01
N GLU A 88 -3.94 4.02 0.90
CA GLU A 88 -2.50 4.23 0.83
C GLU A 88 -2.05 5.39 1.73
N GLU A 89 -2.71 6.53 1.70
CA GLU A 89 -2.43 7.64 2.61
C GLU A 89 -2.64 7.25 4.07
N THR A 90 -3.63 6.38 4.35
CA THR A 90 -3.83 5.81 5.70
C THR A 90 -2.66 4.92 6.10
N MET A 91 -2.10 4.13 5.16
CA MET A 91 -0.92 3.30 5.38
C MET A 91 0.29 4.14 5.77
N ASP A 92 0.56 5.22 5.04
CA ASP A 92 1.67 6.12 5.31
C ASP A 92 1.57 6.75 6.71
N LEU A 93 0.39 7.26 7.07
CA LEU A 93 0.15 7.85 8.39
C LEU A 93 0.27 6.82 9.51
N LEU A 94 -0.23 5.60 9.28
CA LEU A 94 -0.16 4.51 10.26
C LEU A 94 1.28 4.05 10.50
N THR A 95 2.06 3.87 9.45
CA THR A 95 3.46 3.43 9.55
C THR A 95 4.32 4.48 10.22
N GLU A 96 4.10 5.76 9.96
CA GLU A 96 4.78 6.86 10.66
C GLU A 96 4.46 6.88 12.16
N GLU A 97 3.19 6.72 12.54
CA GLU A 97 2.78 6.67 13.95
C GLU A 97 3.37 5.43 14.66
N ILE A 98 3.32 4.24 14.05
CA ILE A 98 3.93 3.02 14.62
C ILE A 98 5.44 3.22 14.80
N ARG A 99 6.13 3.81 13.82
CA ARG A 99 7.56 4.12 13.89
C ARG A 99 7.87 5.08 15.05
N SER A 100 7.07 6.13 15.20
CA SER A 100 7.18 7.09 16.30
C SER A 100 6.97 6.44 17.67
N ARG A 101 5.96 5.58 17.82
CA ARG A 101 5.71 4.82 19.06
C ARG A 101 6.84 3.85 19.37
N HIS A 102 7.39 3.20 18.35
CA HIS A 102 8.52 2.29 18.50
C HIS A 102 9.78 3.01 19.01
N ILE A 103 10.10 4.20 18.47
CA ILE A 103 11.22 5.03 18.93
C ILE A 103 11.06 5.36 20.43
N ARG A 104 9.85 5.71 20.87
CA ARG A 104 9.57 5.96 22.30
C ARG A 104 9.80 4.71 23.16
N ARG A 105 9.38 3.51 22.68
CA ARG A 105 9.65 2.23 23.37
C ARG A 105 11.14 1.91 23.46
N LEU A 106 11.91 2.20 22.40
CA LEU A 106 13.37 2.04 22.43
C LEU A 106 14.01 2.98 23.47
N GLN A 107 13.63 4.26 23.48
CA GLN A 107 14.18 5.25 24.43
C GLN A 107 13.86 4.90 25.89
N SER A 108 12.72 4.27 26.16
CA SER A 108 12.32 3.83 27.49
C SER A 108 12.82 2.44 27.88
N GLY A 109 13.64 1.79 27.01
CA GLY A 109 14.15 0.43 27.27
C GLY A 109 13.10 -0.69 27.20
N GLN A 110 11.93 -0.41 26.63
CA GLN A 110 10.82 -1.39 26.49
C GLN A 110 10.91 -2.21 25.21
N CYS A 111 11.90 -1.94 24.37
CA CYS A 111 12.14 -2.66 23.13
C CYS A 111 13.64 -2.82 22.88
N THR A 112 14.01 -3.79 22.07
CA THR A 112 15.40 -4.01 21.65
C THR A 112 15.65 -3.43 20.25
N ILE A 113 16.91 -3.06 19.97
CA ILE A 113 17.32 -2.59 18.64
C ILE A 113 17.00 -3.64 17.57
N GLN A 114 17.17 -4.93 17.90
CA GLN A 114 16.92 -6.02 16.97
C GLN A 114 15.43 -6.11 16.57
N LEU A 115 14.51 -6.02 17.53
CA LEU A 115 13.07 -5.95 17.24
C LEU A 115 12.72 -4.69 16.46
N GLY A 116 13.44 -3.58 16.74
CA GLY A 116 13.28 -2.34 16.00
C GLY A 116 13.65 -2.44 14.54
N SER A 117 14.73 -3.13 14.21
CA SER A 117 15.14 -3.40 12.82
C SER A 117 14.06 -4.18 12.08
N ILE A 118 13.58 -5.28 12.66
CA ILE A 118 12.55 -6.12 12.04
C ILE A 118 11.23 -5.34 11.85
N LEU A 119 10.81 -4.57 12.86
CA LEU A 119 9.62 -3.73 12.72
C LEU A 119 9.77 -2.70 11.61
N ASN A 120 10.93 -2.02 11.53
CA ASN A 120 11.17 -1.04 10.47
C ASN A 120 11.14 -1.69 9.07
N ASP A 121 11.65 -2.91 8.92
CA ASP A 121 11.58 -3.64 7.65
C ASP A 121 10.13 -4.01 7.30
N LEU A 122 9.31 -4.41 8.27
CA LEU A 122 7.88 -4.64 8.08
C LEU A 122 7.16 -3.37 7.62
N LEU A 123 7.40 -2.22 8.28
CA LEU A 123 6.79 -0.95 7.94
C LEU A 123 7.19 -0.51 6.51
N ASN A 124 8.49 -0.54 6.20
CA ASN A 124 8.97 -0.13 4.88
C ASN A 124 8.40 -1.00 3.75
N ASN A 125 8.31 -2.32 3.94
CA ASN A 125 7.73 -3.20 2.93
C ASN A 125 6.23 -3.00 2.78
N ALA A 126 5.50 -2.70 3.86
CA ALA A 126 4.07 -2.37 3.80
C ALA A 126 3.82 -1.07 3.02
N GLU A 127 4.59 0.00 3.29
CA GLU A 127 4.56 1.26 2.53
C GLU A 127 4.79 1.01 1.03
N ARG A 128 5.82 0.21 0.68
CA ARG A 128 6.13 -0.11 -0.72
C ARG A 128 5.04 -0.89 -1.43
N VAL A 129 4.38 -1.81 -0.73
CA VAL A 129 3.19 -2.48 -1.28
C VAL A 129 2.07 -1.47 -1.53
N GLY A 130 1.87 -0.51 -0.63
CA GLY A 130 0.92 0.60 -0.79
C GLY A 130 1.20 1.41 -2.06
N ASP A 131 2.44 1.88 -2.24
CA ASP A 131 2.90 2.60 -3.42
C ASP A 131 2.54 1.87 -4.73
N HIS A 132 2.80 0.55 -4.79
CA HIS A 132 2.52 -0.25 -5.98
C HIS A 132 1.01 -0.48 -6.19
N CYS A 133 0.23 -0.60 -5.11
CA CYS A 133 -1.23 -0.66 -5.18
C CYS A 133 -1.81 0.65 -5.74
N SER A 134 -1.30 1.80 -5.30
CA SER A 134 -1.66 3.12 -5.84
C SER A 134 -1.34 3.23 -7.33
N ASN A 135 -0.16 2.79 -7.78
CA ASN A 135 0.20 2.77 -9.21
C ASN A 135 -0.77 1.92 -10.04
N ILE A 136 -1.15 0.74 -9.55
CA ILE A 136 -2.13 -0.13 -10.21
C ILE A 136 -3.48 0.59 -10.33
N ALA A 137 -3.97 1.19 -9.25
CA ALA A 137 -5.23 1.92 -9.24
C ALA A 137 -5.23 3.12 -10.20
N VAL A 138 -4.14 3.90 -10.20
CA VAL A 138 -3.95 5.02 -11.14
C VAL A 138 -4.02 4.53 -12.58
N SER A 139 -3.40 3.39 -12.91
CA SER A 139 -3.44 2.83 -14.27
C SER A 139 -4.86 2.50 -14.73
N VAL A 140 -5.74 2.06 -13.82
CA VAL A 140 -7.17 1.82 -14.11
C VAL A 140 -7.92 3.12 -14.37
N ILE A 141 -7.66 4.16 -13.57
CA ILE A 141 -8.32 5.47 -13.69
C ILE A 141 -7.90 6.16 -14.99
N GLU A 142 -6.60 6.19 -15.31
CA GLU A 142 -6.06 6.85 -16.50
C GLU A 142 -6.57 6.27 -17.82
N GLU A 143 -6.81 4.97 -17.87
CA GLU A 143 -7.41 4.33 -19.05
C GLU A 143 -8.82 4.86 -19.33
N GLN A 144 -9.60 5.03 -18.26
CA GLN A 144 -10.99 5.48 -18.35
C GLN A 144 -11.11 6.98 -18.62
N GLU A 145 -10.27 7.81 -18.02
CA GLU A 145 -10.43 9.28 -18.03
C GLU A 145 -9.66 9.99 -19.14
N LYS A 146 -8.85 9.33 -19.94
CA LYS A 146 -8.17 9.84 -21.16
C LYS A 146 -7.31 11.10 -21.04
N GLN A 147 -7.22 11.79 -19.90
CA GLN A 147 -6.70 13.15 -19.83
C GLN A 147 -5.72 13.47 -18.69
N ALA A 148 -5.51 12.64 -17.68
CA ALA A 148 -4.70 13.04 -16.54
C ALA A 148 -3.34 12.34 -16.51
N ALA A 149 -2.26 13.12 -16.40
CA ALA A 149 -0.98 12.57 -15.96
C ALA A 149 -1.14 12.10 -14.49
N SER A 150 -0.65 10.90 -14.17
CA SER A 150 -0.87 10.21 -12.89
C SER A 150 -0.65 11.10 -11.66
N HIS A 151 0.47 11.82 -11.61
CA HIS A 151 0.79 12.70 -10.49
C HIS A 151 -0.11 13.93 -10.36
N ALA A 152 -0.56 14.52 -11.48
CA ALA A 152 -1.48 15.65 -11.45
C ALA A 152 -2.86 15.23 -10.94
N TYR A 153 -3.28 14.01 -11.29
CA TYR A 153 -4.54 13.43 -10.84
C TYR A 153 -4.53 13.13 -9.34
N LEU A 154 -3.54 12.43 -8.81
CA LEU A 154 -3.40 12.14 -7.38
C LEU A 154 -3.37 13.42 -6.54
N HIS A 155 -2.64 14.45 -7.00
CA HIS A 155 -2.63 15.75 -6.32
C HIS A 155 -4.00 16.44 -6.31
N SER A 156 -4.84 16.20 -7.32
CA SER A 156 -6.21 16.73 -7.38
C SER A 156 -7.16 15.96 -6.46
N LEU A 157 -7.00 14.64 -6.35
CA LEU A 157 -7.78 13.80 -5.45
C LEU A 157 -7.61 14.19 -3.98
N LYS A 158 -6.37 14.39 -3.54
CA LYS A 158 -6.06 14.82 -2.15
C LYS A 158 -6.67 16.17 -1.75
N LYS A 159 -7.24 16.90 -2.70
CA LYS A 159 -7.98 18.17 -2.48
C LYS A 159 -9.49 18.03 -2.56
N ASN A 160 -10.01 16.82 -2.82
CA ASN A 160 -11.44 16.58 -2.96
C ASN A 160 -12.07 16.27 -1.60
N ASP A 161 -13.26 16.79 -1.35
CA ASP A 161 -14.03 16.54 -0.12
C ASP A 161 -14.33 15.04 0.08
N GLU A 162 -14.56 14.29 -1.00
CA GLU A 162 -14.77 12.85 -0.96
C GLU A 162 -13.54 12.09 -0.48
N PHE A 163 -12.34 12.47 -0.96
CA PHE A 163 -11.07 11.91 -0.49
C PHE A 163 -10.89 12.16 1.02
N SER A 164 -11.09 13.40 1.46
CA SER A 164 -10.95 13.78 2.87
C SER A 164 -11.90 13.00 3.77
N PHE A 165 -13.14 12.77 3.30
CA PHE A 165 -14.13 11.99 4.02
C PHE A 165 -13.72 10.51 4.16
N GLN A 166 -13.28 9.89 3.06
CA GLN A 166 -12.82 8.49 3.05
C GLN A 166 -11.56 8.31 3.90
N LEU A 167 -10.61 9.25 3.81
CA LEU A 167 -9.42 9.24 4.66
C LEU A 167 -9.79 9.29 6.15
N GLN A 168 -10.71 10.18 6.55
CA GLN A 168 -11.18 10.23 7.95
C GLN A 168 -11.87 8.94 8.39
N GLN A 169 -12.67 8.31 7.53
CA GLN A 169 -13.27 7.01 7.84
C GLN A 169 -12.22 5.92 8.05
N ASN A 170 -11.21 5.86 7.18
CA ASN A 170 -10.11 4.91 7.31
C ASN A 170 -9.31 5.13 8.60
N LEU A 171 -8.94 6.37 8.90
CA LEU A 171 -8.23 6.70 10.13
C LEU A 171 -9.04 6.35 11.40
N SER A 172 -10.37 6.43 11.34
CA SER A 172 -11.23 5.99 12.45
C SER A 172 -11.34 4.45 12.55
N ARG A 173 -11.17 3.74 11.46
CA ARG A 173 -11.20 2.27 11.40
C ARG A 173 -9.89 1.63 11.84
N TYR A 174 -8.76 2.22 11.46
CA TYR A 174 -7.42 1.72 11.74
C TYR A 174 -6.76 2.53 12.88
N VAL A 175 -7.41 2.54 14.03
CA VAL A 175 -6.91 3.22 15.25
C VAL A 175 -5.92 2.33 15.97
N LEU A 176 -4.80 2.92 16.41
CA LEU A 176 -3.76 2.30 17.23
C LEU A 176 -4.02 2.45 18.74
#